data_2aee0c4f687a01c7008ee894400025e2
#
_entry.id   2aee0c4f687a01c7008ee894400025e2
#
_cell.length_a   1.000
_cell.length_b   1.000
_cell.length_c   1.000
_cell.angle_alpha   90.00
_cell.angle_beta   90.00
_cell.angle_gamma   90.00
#
_symmetry.space_group_name_H-M   'P 1'
#
loop_
_entity.id
_entity.type
_entity.pdbx_description
1 polymer ?
#
loop_
_entity_poly.entity_id
_entity_poly.type
_entity_poly.pdbx_seq_one_letter_code
_entity_poly.pdbx_strand_id
1 'polypeptide(L)'
;MSEDNKDEEILENKVEEKKEEKKDEKDEITKLKDTILLQKKQIDEQEDRLKRLMAEFENFKKRSSKEREGLYNSLVSDIFSALLPVVDNLEKAVEAKTEDDGYKQGVELVLKQFKDVLAANGIQEIETVGQVFDPELHEAVASVQHETLGEKVIKQEYRKGYKIGNKVIRHSMVVVAN
;
A
#
# COMPACT_ATOMS: atom_id res chain seq x y z
N MET A 1 20.69 -1.75 -96.88
CA MET A 1 19.90 -2.63 -96.04
C MET A 1 20.74 -3.11 -94.83
N SER A 2 21.40 -2.25 -94.02
CA SER A 2 22.28 -2.68 -92.93
C SER A 2 22.32 -1.67 -91.75
N GLU A 3 21.65 -0.55 -91.76
CA GLU A 3 21.63 0.43 -90.65
C GLU A 3 20.37 0.35 -89.81
N ASP A 4 19.21 0.09 -90.40
CA ASP A 4 17.92 -0.02 -89.70
C ASP A 4 17.85 -1.17 -88.76
N ASN A 5 18.58 -2.26 -88.98
CA ASN A 5 18.56 -3.46 -88.11
C ASN A 5 19.41 -3.32 -86.79
N LYS A 6 20.38 -2.36 -86.79
CA LYS A 6 21.20 -2.08 -85.57
C LYS A 6 20.51 -1.13 -84.67
N ASP A 7 19.71 -0.23 -85.11
CA ASP A 7 18.96 0.71 -84.29
C ASP A 7 17.76 0.03 -83.54
N GLU A 8 17.13 -0.95 -84.24
CA GLU A 8 16.11 -1.79 -83.59
C GLU A 8 16.68 -2.67 -82.45
N GLU A 9 17.82 -3.30 -82.64
CA GLU A 9 18.51 -4.14 -81.69
C GLU A 9 18.97 -3.33 -80.40
N ILE A 10 19.42 -2.07 -80.68
CA ILE A 10 19.80 -1.15 -79.56
C ILE A 10 18.56 -0.65 -78.75
N LEU A 11 17.43 -0.48 -79.39
CA LEU A 11 16.18 -0.09 -78.79
C LEU A 11 15.56 -1.24 -77.99
N GLU A 12 15.60 -2.48 -78.52
CA GLU A 12 15.15 -3.66 -77.77
C GLU A 12 15.99 -3.92 -76.53
N ASN A 13 17.33 -3.87 -76.61
CA ASN A 13 18.22 -4.01 -75.47
C ASN A 13 17.99 -2.92 -74.40
N LYS A 14 17.78 -1.67 -74.76
CA LYS A 14 17.44 -0.60 -73.83
C LYS A 14 16.05 -0.75 -73.20
N VAL A 15 15.14 -1.41 -73.84
CA VAL A 15 13.81 -1.71 -73.31
C VAL A 15 13.85 -2.92 -72.30
N GLU A 16 14.73 -3.90 -72.63
CA GLU A 16 14.93 -5.03 -71.74
C GLU A 16 15.69 -4.62 -70.44
N GLU A 17 16.78 -3.86 -70.53
CA GLU A 17 17.49 -3.30 -69.34
C GLU A 17 16.57 -2.47 -68.47
N LYS A 18 15.73 -1.60 -69.05
CA LYS A 18 14.73 -0.82 -68.31
C LYS A 18 13.61 -1.67 -67.67
N LYS A 19 13.33 -2.87 -68.19
CA LYS A 19 12.35 -3.81 -67.62
C LYS A 19 12.97 -4.60 -66.52
N GLU A 20 14.25 -4.97 -66.62
CA GLU A 20 14.98 -5.64 -65.53
C GLU A 20 15.23 -4.71 -64.35
N GLU A 21 15.71 -3.47 -64.58
CA GLU A 21 15.84 -2.46 -63.51
C GLU A 21 14.51 -2.20 -62.75
N LYS A 22 13.40 -2.08 -63.46
CA LYS A 22 12.08 -1.91 -62.83
C LYS A 22 11.58 -3.15 -62.11
N LYS A 23 12.04 -4.32 -62.45
CA LYS A 23 11.70 -5.55 -61.78
C LYS A 23 12.52 -5.70 -60.49
N ASP A 24 13.82 -5.40 -60.55
CA ASP A 24 14.70 -5.39 -59.38
C ASP A 24 14.28 -4.33 -58.35
N GLU A 25 13.93 -3.11 -58.77
CA GLU A 25 13.37 -2.08 -57.88
C GLU A 25 12.06 -2.52 -57.23
N LYS A 26 11.17 -3.21 -57.95
CA LYS A 26 9.93 -3.73 -57.37
C LYS A 26 10.16 -4.82 -56.35
N ASP A 27 11.11 -5.71 -56.62
CA ASP A 27 11.46 -6.79 -55.69
C ASP A 27 12.15 -6.25 -54.43
N GLU A 28 12.96 -5.20 -54.58
CA GLU A 28 13.58 -4.50 -53.43
C GLU A 28 12.55 -3.75 -52.58
N ILE A 29 11.62 -3.04 -53.22
CA ILE A 29 10.50 -2.39 -52.53
C ILE A 29 9.61 -3.40 -51.79
N THR A 30 9.40 -4.57 -52.37
CA THR A 30 8.61 -5.63 -51.72
C THR A 30 9.33 -6.18 -50.48
N LYS A 31 10.64 -6.47 -50.59
CA LYS A 31 11.47 -6.91 -49.43
C LYS A 31 11.51 -5.87 -48.33
N LEU A 32 11.62 -4.58 -48.69
CA LEU A 32 11.58 -3.48 -47.71
C LEU A 32 10.23 -3.39 -47.01
N LYS A 33 9.12 -3.54 -47.73
CA LYS A 33 7.77 -3.55 -47.14
C LYS A 33 7.57 -4.69 -46.19
N ASP A 34 8.04 -5.88 -46.54
CA ASP A 34 7.95 -7.06 -45.67
C ASP A 34 8.78 -6.88 -44.37
N THR A 35 9.97 -6.29 -44.52
CA THR A 35 10.83 -5.96 -43.39
C THR A 35 10.17 -4.93 -42.48
N ILE A 36 9.59 -3.88 -43.02
CA ILE A 36 8.84 -2.85 -42.23
C ILE A 36 7.64 -3.47 -41.52
N LEU A 37 6.91 -4.36 -42.17
CA LEU A 37 5.77 -5.05 -41.56
C LEU A 37 6.21 -5.91 -40.38
N LEU A 38 7.31 -6.63 -40.54
CA LEU A 38 7.89 -7.48 -39.49
C LEU A 38 8.39 -6.63 -38.32
N GLN A 39 9.06 -5.51 -38.58
CA GLN A 39 9.51 -4.58 -37.56
C GLN A 39 8.34 -3.93 -36.82
N LYS A 40 7.29 -3.53 -37.48
CA LYS A 40 6.07 -3.00 -36.85
C LYS A 40 5.47 -4.02 -35.91
N LYS A 41 5.34 -5.27 -36.34
CA LYS A 41 4.83 -6.34 -35.50
C LYS A 41 5.68 -6.55 -34.24
N GLN A 42 7.02 -6.49 -34.37
CA GLN A 42 7.93 -6.58 -33.24
C GLN A 42 7.77 -5.40 -32.26
N ILE A 43 7.60 -4.18 -32.79
CA ILE A 43 7.36 -2.99 -31.98
C ILE A 43 6.05 -3.12 -31.19
N ASP A 44 4.96 -3.52 -31.84
CA ASP A 44 3.66 -3.72 -31.21
C ASP A 44 3.75 -4.78 -30.06
N GLU A 45 4.45 -5.90 -30.33
CA GLU A 45 4.69 -6.94 -29.32
C GLU A 45 5.52 -6.42 -28.13
N GLN A 46 6.53 -5.58 -28.41
CA GLN A 46 7.35 -4.96 -27.35
C GLN A 46 6.57 -3.92 -26.55
N GLU A 47 5.73 -3.12 -27.21
CA GLU A 47 4.87 -2.15 -26.53
C GLU A 47 3.87 -2.84 -25.61
N ASP A 48 3.24 -3.91 -26.04
CA ASP A 48 2.30 -4.66 -25.23
C ASP A 48 3.00 -5.34 -24.03
N ARG A 49 4.22 -5.86 -24.25
CA ARG A 49 5.04 -6.40 -23.16
C ARG A 49 5.42 -5.30 -22.17
N LEU A 50 5.80 -4.12 -22.66
CA LEU A 50 6.13 -2.98 -21.81
C LEU A 50 4.92 -2.52 -20.98
N LYS A 51 3.75 -2.39 -21.57
CA LYS A 51 2.51 -2.03 -20.87
C LYS A 51 2.19 -3.02 -19.75
N ARG A 52 2.33 -4.32 -20.02
CA ARG A 52 2.13 -5.37 -19.02
C ARG A 52 3.13 -5.27 -17.88
N LEU A 53 4.41 -5.10 -18.20
CA LEU A 53 5.48 -4.96 -17.21
C LEU A 53 5.29 -3.72 -16.34
N MET A 54 4.85 -2.60 -16.91
CA MET A 54 4.53 -1.38 -16.15
C MET A 54 3.39 -1.63 -15.15
N ALA A 55 2.33 -2.30 -15.58
CA ALA A 55 1.22 -2.65 -14.70
C ALA A 55 1.65 -3.59 -13.56
N GLU A 56 2.47 -4.59 -13.87
CA GLU A 56 3.04 -5.50 -12.86
C GLU A 56 3.93 -4.75 -11.87
N PHE A 57 4.76 -3.82 -12.36
CA PHE A 57 5.64 -3.00 -11.52
C PHE A 57 4.85 -2.06 -10.59
N GLU A 58 3.79 -1.43 -11.08
CA GLU A 58 2.90 -0.61 -10.25
C GLU A 58 2.23 -1.43 -9.14
N ASN A 59 1.73 -2.62 -9.49
CA ASN A 59 1.14 -3.54 -8.52
C ASN A 59 2.17 -4.01 -7.49
N PHE A 60 3.40 -4.34 -7.93
CA PHE A 60 4.50 -4.70 -7.04
C PHE A 60 4.85 -3.56 -6.09
N LYS A 61 4.99 -2.33 -6.60
CA LYS A 61 5.29 -1.14 -5.79
C LYS A 61 4.22 -0.91 -4.71
N LYS A 62 2.94 -1.01 -5.08
CA LYS A 62 1.82 -0.86 -4.16
C LYS A 62 1.81 -1.94 -3.08
N ARG A 63 2.07 -3.20 -3.47
CA ARG A 63 2.16 -4.31 -2.54
C ARG A 63 3.34 -4.16 -1.59
N SER A 64 4.54 -3.87 -2.11
CA SER A 64 5.76 -3.68 -1.31
C SER A 64 5.63 -2.54 -0.30
N SER A 65 4.95 -1.44 -0.69
CA SER A 65 4.68 -0.33 0.24
C SER A 65 3.77 -0.77 1.41
N LYS A 66 2.71 -1.53 1.11
CA LYS A 66 1.81 -2.07 2.14
C LYS A 66 2.50 -3.09 3.06
N GLU A 67 3.35 -3.95 2.49
CA GLU A 67 4.13 -4.92 3.27
C GLU A 67 5.09 -4.22 4.23
N ARG A 68 5.78 -3.17 3.77
CA ARG A 68 6.67 -2.36 4.61
C ARG A 68 5.92 -1.68 5.76
N GLU A 69 4.76 -1.08 5.47
CA GLU A 69 3.91 -0.47 6.49
C GLU A 69 3.42 -1.51 7.50
N GLY A 70 3.00 -2.68 7.04
CA GLY A 70 2.59 -3.79 7.90
C GLY A 70 3.71 -4.29 8.81
N LEU A 71 4.94 -4.42 8.29
CA LEU A 71 6.12 -4.80 9.08
C LEU A 71 6.46 -3.73 10.11
N TYR A 72 6.45 -2.46 9.74
CA TYR A 72 6.69 -1.35 10.65
C TYR A 72 5.67 -1.36 11.81
N ASN A 73 4.38 -1.42 11.47
CA ASN A 73 3.32 -1.47 12.48
C ASN A 73 3.43 -2.71 13.38
N SER A 74 3.90 -3.83 12.86
CA SER A 74 4.13 -5.04 13.67
C SER A 74 5.26 -4.84 14.67
N LEU A 75 6.41 -4.35 14.23
CA LEU A 75 7.57 -4.10 15.11
C LEU A 75 7.25 -3.07 16.20
N VAL A 76 6.59 -1.98 15.80
CA VAL A 76 6.16 -0.94 16.77
C VAL A 76 5.17 -1.53 17.77
N SER A 77 4.19 -2.33 17.30
CA SER A 77 3.23 -3.02 18.17
C SER A 77 3.92 -3.90 19.20
N ASP A 78 4.91 -4.69 18.81
CA ASP A 78 5.60 -5.61 19.71
C ASP A 78 6.40 -4.85 20.78
N ILE A 79 7.11 -3.79 20.40
CA ILE A 79 7.87 -2.94 21.31
C ILE A 79 6.93 -2.26 22.33
N PHE A 80 5.88 -1.62 21.86
CA PHE A 80 4.98 -0.88 22.74
C PHE A 80 4.12 -1.80 23.59
N SER A 81 3.77 -2.99 23.12
CA SER A 81 3.09 -4.00 23.95
C SER A 81 3.87 -4.32 25.23
N ALA A 82 5.19 -4.39 25.13
CA ALA A 82 6.06 -4.58 26.29
C ALA A 82 6.16 -3.36 27.21
N LEU A 83 5.90 -2.14 26.70
CA LEU A 83 5.96 -0.89 27.46
C LEU A 83 4.61 -0.48 28.08
N LEU A 84 3.48 -0.98 27.56
CA LEU A 84 2.16 -0.63 28.09
C LEU A 84 1.97 -0.89 29.59
N PRO A 85 2.55 -1.94 30.22
CA PRO A 85 2.48 -2.10 31.68
C PRO A 85 3.10 -0.94 32.46
N VAL A 86 4.07 -0.21 31.89
CA VAL A 86 4.64 0.99 32.51
C VAL A 86 3.61 2.11 32.52
N VAL A 87 2.85 2.28 31.44
CA VAL A 87 1.74 3.25 31.36
C VAL A 87 0.68 2.93 32.40
N ASP A 88 0.28 1.64 32.48
CA ASP A 88 -0.71 1.19 33.49
C ASP A 88 -0.26 1.51 34.95
N ASN A 89 1.04 1.36 35.22
CA ASN A 89 1.58 1.68 36.52
C ASN A 89 1.65 3.19 36.78
N LEU A 90 1.97 3.99 35.79
CA LEU A 90 1.94 5.45 35.87
C LEU A 90 0.51 5.96 36.11
N GLU A 91 -0.49 5.42 35.39
CA GLU A 91 -1.91 5.76 35.61
C GLU A 91 -2.35 5.45 37.04
N LYS A 92 -2.00 4.27 37.55
CA LYS A 92 -2.27 3.93 38.95
C LYS A 92 -1.56 4.86 39.95
N ALA A 93 -0.34 5.29 39.61
CA ALA A 93 0.39 6.22 40.49
C ALA A 93 -0.25 7.62 40.51
N VAL A 94 -0.83 8.07 39.41
CA VAL A 94 -1.62 9.34 39.37
C VAL A 94 -2.91 9.23 40.17
N GLU A 95 -3.57 8.05 40.14
CA GLU A 95 -4.82 7.81 40.85
C GLU A 95 -4.61 7.58 42.34
N ALA A 96 -3.39 7.24 42.77
CA ALA A 96 -3.05 7.01 44.16
C ALA A 96 -3.29 8.26 45.00
N LYS A 97 -3.87 8.07 46.19
CA LYS A 97 -4.05 9.16 47.16
C LYS A 97 -2.70 9.54 47.74
N THR A 98 -2.30 10.77 47.52
CA THR A 98 -1.09 11.38 48.10
C THR A 98 -1.42 12.78 48.58
N GLU A 99 -0.78 13.20 49.69
CA GLU A 99 -0.85 14.58 50.20
C GLU A 99 0.19 15.48 49.57
N ASP A 100 1.13 14.93 48.77
CA ASP A 100 2.18 15.68 48.07
C ASP A 100 1.74 16.00 46.66
N ASP A 101 1.24 17.22 46.46
CA ASP A 101 0.82 17.73 45.18
C ASP A 101 1.98 17.82 44.15
N GLY A 102 3.19 18.07 44.64
CA GLY A 102 4.39 18.17 43.78
C GLY A 102 4.74 16.82 43.17
N TYR A 103 4.67 15.74 43.98
CA TYR A 103 4.85 14.38 43.47
C TYR A 103 3.80 14.01 42.42
N LYS A 104 2.54 14.30 42.71
CA LYS A 104 1.43 14.00 41.81
C LYS A 104 1.61 14.72 40.44
N GLN A 105 1.90 16.02 40.48
CA GLN A 105 2.16 16.80 39.26
C GLN A 105 3.36 16.25 38.47
N GLY A 106 4.41 15.79 39.16
CA GLY A 106 5.57 15.16 38.52
C GLY A 106 5.19 13.88 37.74
N VAL A 107 4.41 13.00 38.37
CA VAL A 107 3.96 11.74 37.73
C VAL A 107 3.01 12.03 36.54
N GLU A 108 2.09 12.98 36.70
CA GLU A 108 1.18 13.39 35.64
C GLU A 108 1.96 13.92 34.42
N LEU A 109 3.04 14.69 34.63
CA LEU A 109 3.89 15.19 33.57
C LEU A 109 4.59 14.06 32.83
N VAL A 110 5.12 13.07 33.54
CA VAL A 110 5.76 11.89 32.96
C VAL A 110 4.75 11.07 32.14
N LEU A 111 3.57 10.85 32.69
CA LEU A 111 2.49 10.13 31.97
C LEU A 111 2.10 10.87 30.70
N LYS A 112 1.96 12.20 30.75
CA LYS A 112 1.65 13.02 29.58
C LYS A 112 2.74 12.89 28.52
N GLN A 113 4.02 13.01 28.89
CA GLN A 113 5.14 12.86 27.97
C GLN A 113 5.14 11.47 27.32
N PHE A 114 4.81 10.43 28.09
CA PHE A 114 4.73 9.08 27.54
C PHE A 114 3.59 8.96 26.51
N LYS A 115 2.42 9.52 26.79
CA LYS A 115 1.28 9.57 25.86
C LYS A 115 1.62 10.34 24.59
N ASP A 116 2.37 11.44 24.69
CA ASP A 116 2.86 12.19 23.55
C ASP A 116 3.80 11.35 22.66
N VAL A 117 4.66 10.53 23.28
CA VAL A 117 5.52 9.58 22.56
C VAL A 117 4.68 8.49 21.84
N LEU A 118 3.66 7.95 22.49
CA LEU A 118 2.74 7.00 21.84
C LEU A 118 2.07 7.62 20.62
N ALA A 119 1.51 8.82 20.76
CA ALA A 119 0.83 9.53 19.71
C ALA A 119 1.78 9.86 18.52
N ALA A 120 3.03 10.28 18.82
CA ALA A 120 4.05 10.55 17.81
C ALA A 120 4.43 9.31 16.98
N ASN A 121 4.26 8.11 17.54
CA ASN A 121 4.47 6.84 16.85
C ASN A 121 3.18 6.28 16.21
N GLY A 122 2.09 7.07 16.17
CA GLY A 122 0.81 6.68 15.57
C GLY A 122 0.00 5.71 16.42
N ILE A 123 0.34 5.55 17.71
CA ILE A 123 -0.39 4.71 18.65
C ILE A 123 -1.50 5.55 19.29
N GLN A 124 -2.71 5.03 19.23
CA GLN A 124 -3.91 5.68 19.74
C GLN A 124 -4.57 4.84 20.83
N GLU A 125 -5.08 5.51 21.85
CA GLU A 125 -5.94 4.91 22.85
C GLU A 125 -7.28 4.51 22.21
N ILE A 126 -7.82 3.37 22.59
CA ILE A 126 -9.12 2.90 22.11
C ILE A 126 -10.19 3.56 22.99
N GLU A 127 -11.11 4.31 22.37
CA GLU A 127 -12.24 4.89 23.07
C GLU A 127 -13.20 3.80 23.56
N THR A 128 -13.59 3.84 24.81
CA THR A 128 -14.35 2.76 25.45
C THR A 128 -15.63 3.22 26.10
N VAL A 129 -15.56 4.07 27.12
CA VAL A 129 -16.72 4.41 27.97
C VAL A 129 -17.80 5.10 27.15
N GLY A 130 -19.04 4.56 27.21
CA GLY A 130 -20.17 5.05 26.44
C GLY A 130 -20.25 4.53 25.02
N GLN A 131 -19.25 3.79 24.53
CA GLN A 131 -19.27 3.15 23.21
C GLN A 131 -19.95 1.77 23.27
N VAL A 132 -20.41 1.30 22.11
CA VAL A 132 -20.91 -0.07 21.98
C VAL A 132 -19.72 -1.04 22.01
N PHE A 133 -19.88 -2.13 22.71
CA PHE A 133 -18.87 -3.18 22.80
C PHE A 133 -18.57 -3.78 21.41
N ASP A 134 -17.30 -3.80 21.05
CA ASP A 134 -16.77 -4.39 19.82
C ASP A 134 -15.70 -5.44 20.21
N PRO A 135 -15.91 -6.73 19.88
CA PRO A 135 -14.95 -7.78 20.20
C PRO A 135 -13.58 -7.61 19.51
N GLU A 136 -13.50 -6.85 18.41
CA GLU A 136 -12.22 -6.60 17.74
C GLU A 136 -11.35 -5.57 18.49
N LEU A 137 -11.97 -4.74 19.35
CA LEU A 137 -11.29 -3.65 20.09
C LEU A 137 -11.26 -3.89 21.59
N HIS A 138 -12.26 -4.58 22.13
CA HIS A 138 -12.54 -4.65 23.56
C HIS A 138 -12.56 -6.09 24.08
N GLU A 139 -12.12 -6.26 25.31
CA GLU A 139 -12.20 -7.51 26.09
C GLU A 139 -13.17 -7.29 27.27
N ALA A 140 -14.33 -7.94 27.24
CA ALA A 140 -15.31 -7.85 28.33
C ALA A 140 -14.86 -8.73 29.51
N VAL A 141 -14.54 -8.12 30.64
CA VAL A 141 -14.14 -8.84 31.86
C VAL A 141 -15.31 -9.08 32.83
N ALA A 142 -16.37 -8.26 32.71
CA ALA A 142 -17.60 -8.41 33.47
C ALA A 142 -18.79 -7.83 32.71
N SER A 143 -19.98 -8.33 33.03
CA SER A 143 -21.26 -7.76 32.58
C SER A 143 -22.07 -7.37 33.82
N VAL A 144 -22.68 -6.20 33.78
CA VAL A 144 -23.50 -5.67 34.89
C VAL A 144 -24.83 -5.16 34.37
N GLN A 145 -25.90 -5.42 35.08
CA GLN A 145 -27.20 -4.83 34.79
C GLN A 145 -27.18 -3.32 35.04
N HIS A 146 -27.69 -2.54 34.11
CA HIS A 146 -27.77 -1.09 34.26
C HIS A 146 -29.07 -0.55 33.65
N GLU A 147 -29.83 0.17 34.44
CA GLU A 147 -31.21 0.60 34.13
C GLU A 147 -31.24 1.71 33.00
N THR A 148 -30.16 2.46 32.82
CA THR A 148 -30.15 3.65 31.95
C THR A 148 -29.20 3.52 30.75
N LEU A 149 -28.30 2.55 30.75
CA LEU A 149 -27.41 2.30 29.60
C LEU A 149 -28.05 1.24 28.70
N GLY A 150 -27.97 1.44 27.39
CA GLY A 150 -28.43 0.45 26.42
C GLY A 150 -27.65 -0.86 26.50
N GLU A 151 -28.23 -1.93 25.96
CA GLU A 151 -27.57 -3.23 25.87
C GLU A 151 -26.22 -3.13 25.15
N LYS A 152 -25.21 -3.82 25.67
CA LYS A 152 -23.85 -3.88 25.13
C LYS A 152 -23.08 -2.55 25.12
N VAL A 153 -23.51 -1.56 25.90
CA VAL A 153 -22.76 -0.31 26.08
C VAL A 153 -21.68 -0.50 27.15
N ILE A 154 -20.49 0.01 26.90
CA ILE A 154 -19.37 -0.04 27.85
C ILE A 154 -19.62 0.96 28.98
N LYS A 155 -19.78 0.44 30.18
CA LYS A 155 -20.03 1.23 31.41
C LYS A 155 -18.72 1.76 32.01
N GLN A 156 -17.70 0.93 32.03
CA GLN A 156 -16.44 1.24 32.73
C GLN A 156 -15.28 0.56 32.01
N GLU A 157 -14.14 1.23 32.00
CA GLU A 157 -12.87 0.69 31.57
C GLU A 157 -11.99 0.33 32.77
N TYR A 158 -11.44 -0.89 32.78
CA TYR A 158 -10.48 -1.34 33.77
C TYR A 158 -9.04 -1.13 33.35
N ARG A 159 -8.79 -1.26 32.07
CA ARG A 159 -7.45 -1.10 31.49
C ARG A 159 -7.57 -0.61 30.07
N LYS A 160 -6.79 0.42 29.74
CA LYS A 160 -6.80 1.06 28.46
C LYS A 160 -6.25 0.15 27.36
N GLY A 161 -6.93 0.14 26.24
CA GLY A 161 -6.50 -0.49 25.00
C GLY A 161 -5.76 0.49 24.09
N TYR A 162 -4.93 -0.05 23.24
CA TYR A 162 -4.13 0.74 22.29
C TYR A 162 -4.10 0.08 20.92
N LYS A 163 -4.11 0.92 19.86
CA LYS A 163 -4.03 0.48 18.47
C LYS A 163 -3.05 1.34 17.66
N ILE A 164 -2.51 0.78 16.59
CA ILE A 164 -1.72 1.49 15.58
C ILE A 164 -2.36 1.29 14.20
N GLY A 165 -2.89 2.36 13.63
CA GLY A 165 -3.73 2.24 12.43
C GLY A 165 -4.92 1.28 12.70
N ASN A 166 -4.99 0.20 11.92
CA ASN A 166 -6.03 -0.83 12.08
C ASN A 166 -5.59 -2.03 12.95
N LYS A 167 -4.33 -2.05 13.42
CA LYS A 167 -3.84 -3.16 14.23
C LYS A 167 -4.01 -2.84 15.71
N VAL A 168 -4.72 -3.71 16.43
CA VAL A 168 -4.82 -3.65 17.91
C VAL A 168 -3.52 -4.18 18.52
N ILE A 169 -2.89 -3.35 19.36
CA ILE A 169 -1.71 -3.70 20.15
C ILE A 169 -2.17 -4.46 21.42
N ARG A 170 -3.21 -3.92 22.09
CA ARG A 170 -3.82 -4.48 23.28
C ARG A 170 -5.29 -4.07 23.33
N HIS A 171 -6.19 -5.00 23.57
CA HIS A 171 -7.60 -4.72 23.78
C HIS A 171 -7.85 -3.93 25.06
N SER A 172 -8.85 -3.06 25.07
CA SER A 172 -9.32 -2.42 26.30
C SER A 172 -10.09 -3.43 27.14
N MET A 173 -9.77 -3.54 28.43
CA MET A 173 -10.55 -4.38 29.36
C MET A 173 -11.71 -3.56 29.92
N VAL A 174 -12.93 -4.03 29.66
CA VAL A 174 -14.15 -3.26 29.90
C VAL A 174 -15.22 -4.02 30.65
N VAL A 175 -16.11 -3.28 31.30
CA VAL A 175 -17.37 -3.78 31.88
C VAL A 175 -18.51 -3.32 30.97
N VAL A 176 -19.32 -4.26 30.53
CA VAL A 176 -20.42 -4.05 29.60
C VAL A 176 -21.75 -4.02 30.35
N ALA A 177 -22.62 -3.07 30.03
CA ALA A 177 -24.00 -3.05 30.48
C ALA A 177 -24.83 -4.09 29.71
N ASN A 178 -25.70 -4.79 30.45
CA ASN A 178 -26.59 -5.82 29.88
C ASN A 178 -28.03 -5.56 30.36
#